data_33c2f0fb7bbf5ec77f158d2da3055267
#
_entry.id   33c2f0fb7bbf5ec77f158d2da3055267
#
_cell.length_a   1.000
_cell.length_b   1.000
_cell.length_c   1.000
_cell.angle_alpha   90.00
_cell.angle_beta   90.00
_cell.angle_gamma   90.00
#
_symmetry.space_group_name_H-M   'P 1'
#
loop_
_entity.id
_entity.type
_entity.pdbx_description
1 polymer ?
#
loop_
_entity_poly.entity_id
_entity_poly.type
_entity_poly.pdbx_seq_one_letter_code
_entity_poly.pdbx_strand_id
1 'polypeptide(L)'
;MKLKPADLHPLMQEYLHELHVLRQLSAHTLKAYGMDLSDLQSFAQDDSVDLLKVTNAHVRRWAGRLHSKDKSPRSIARALSAWRGWYNWVTEKNTRRAAQAGQASSQLAANPVDDVKAPKRLKSLPKALSVEQALALVNQAVKEAEEKKDLDSLRDAAMVDLLYSSGLRLSELLGIDVMQSKDRHHESAGWLDWDAAEVIVLGKGGKRRSVPVGAPAMKSLLAWRSMRDSVKNSAESIALFLSTNGKRLSARTVQARLRTLAIRAGLPTHVHPHMMRHSFASHVLQSSQDLRAVQEMLGHASIASTQIYTSLDFQHLAQAYDKAHPRAKAGKA
;
A
#
# COMPACT_ATOMS: atom_id res chain seq x y z
N MET A 1 -18.44 20.46 7.98
CA MET A 1 -17.02 20.92 7.92
C MET A 1 -16.17 19.77 8.46
N LYS A 2 -15.16 19.29 7.72
CA LYS A 2 -14.29 18.21 8.26
C LYS A 2 -13.31 18.83 9.24
N LEU A 3 -13.35 18.41 10.50
CA LEU A 3 -12.42 18.80 11.53
C LEU A 3 -10.98 18.48 11.09
N LYS A 4 -10.05 19.41 11.28
CA LYS A 4 -8.62 19.16 11.06
C LYS A 4 -8.07 18.32 12.22
N PRO A 5 -6.99 17.58 12.07
CA PRO A 5 -6.37 16.83 13.18
C PRO A 5 -6.07 17.69 14.42
N ALA A 6 -5.82 18.98 14.23
CA ALA A 6 -5.60 19.94 15.31
C ALA A 6 -6.86 20.25 16.13
N ASP A 7 -8.06 19.97 15.59
CA ASP A 7 -9.34 20.25 16.21
C ASP A 7 -9.91 19.04 16.97
N LEU A 8 -9.16 17.94 17.04
CA LEU A 8 -9.59 16.74 17.78
C LEU A 8 -9.51 16.97 19.28
N HIS A 9 -10.41 16.30 20.00
CA HIS A 9 -10.40 16.27 21.47
C HIS A 9 -9.00 15.88 21.99
N PRO A 10 -8.48 16.53 23.05
CA PRO A 10 -7.11 16.29 23.56
C PRO A 10 -6.78 14.81 23.80
N LEU A 11 -7.70 14.02 24.34
CA LEU A 11 -7.52 12.57 24.54
C LEU A 11 -7.37 11.79 23.23
N MET A 12 -7.99 12.25 22.13
CA MET A 12 -7.83 11.62 20.81
C MET A 12 -6.48 11.94 20.22
N GLN A 13 -5.99 13.16 20.42
CA GLN A 13 -4.64 13.56 19.97
C GLN A 13 -3.57 12.75 20.71
N GLU A 14 -3.73 12.62 22.03
CA GLU A 14 -2.81 11.84 22.88
C GLU A 14 -2.80 10.35 22.47
N TYR A 15 -3.97 9.76 22.22
CA TYR A 15 -4.08 8.39 21.73
C TYR A 15 -3.36 8.20 20.38
N LEU A 16 -3.56 9.11 19.42
CA LEU A 16 -2.89 9.04 18.12
C LEU A 16 -1.37 9.19 18.27
N HIS A 17 -0.91 10.03 19.18
CA HIS A 17 0.51 10.19 19.51
C HIS A 17 1.08 8.89 20.08
N GLU A 18 0.40 8.27 21.04
CA GLU A 18 0.82 7.00 21.63
C GLU A 18 0.86 5.86 20.59
N LEU A 19 -0.13 5.79 19.70
CA LEU A 19 -0.12 4.83 18.58
C LEU A 19 1.09 5.04 17.64
N HIS A 20 1.49 6.30 17.46
CA HIS A 20 2.68 6.62 16.66
C HIS A 20 3.97 6.16 17.36
N VAL A 21 4.15 6.53 18.62
CA VAL A 21 5.39 6.31 19.36
C VAL A 21 5.55 4.85 19.79
N LEU A 22 4.52 4.26 20.43
CA LEU A 22 4.63 2.93 21.03
C LEU A 22 4.31 1.80 20.06
N ARG A 23 3.33 1.99 19.17
CA ARG A 23 2.92 0.95 18.21
C ARG A 23 3.51 1.15 16.81
N GLN A 24 4.25 2.21 16.58
CA GLN A 24 4.92 2.53 15.32
C GLN A 24 4.00 2.36 14.09
N LEU A 25 2.72 2.78 14.23
CA LEU A 25 1.77 2.70 13.14
C LEU A 25 2.19 3.63 12.00
N SER A 26 1.96 3.18 10.77
CA SER A 26 2.30 3.98 9.58
C SER A 26 1.55 5.31 9.56
N ALA A 27 2.15 6.35 8.99
CA ALA A 27 1.54 7.67 8.82
C ALA A 27 0.17 7.60 8.11
N HIS A 28 -0.01 6.67 7.16
CA HIS A 28 -1.29 6.43 6.49
C HIS A 28 -2.36 5.86 7.44
N THR A 29 -1.98 4.95 8.33
CA THR A 29 -2.91 4.39 9.33
C THR A 29 -3.31 5.46 10.33
N LEU A 30 -2.35 6.23 10.83
CA LEU A 30 -2.61 7.33 11.78
C LEU A 30 -3.52 8.40 11.17
N LYS A 31 -3.27 8.79 9.91
CA LYS A 31 -4.14 9.71 9.17
C LYS A 31 -5.55 9.15 9.01
N ALA A 32 -5.69 7.87 8.68
CA ALA A 32 -7.00 7.23 8.55
C ALA A 32 -7.74 7.17 9.90
N TYR A 33 -7.05 6.80 10.98
CA TYR A 33 -7.61 6.79 12.34
C TYR A 33 -7.98 8.19 12.82
N GLY A 34 -7.16 9.20 12.53
CA GLY A 34 -7.48 10.60 12.83
C GLY A 34 -8.79 11.05 12.15
N MET A 35 -8.99 10.66 10.89
CA MET A 35 -10.25 10.93 10.18
C MET A 35 -11.44 10.18 10.79
N ASP A 36 -11.25 8.92 11.18
CA ASP A 36 -12.31 8.11 11.78
C ASP A 36 -12.69 8.65 13.19
N LEU A 37 -11.72 9.12 13.98
CA LEU A 37 -11.96 9.77 15.26
C LEU A 37 -12.62 11.16 15.10
N SER A 38 -12.28 11.89 14.04
CA SER A 38 -12.97 13.13 13.67
C SER A 38 -14.44 12.90 13.32
N ASP A 39 -14.77 11.81 12.61
CA ASP A 39 -16.15 11.41 12.37
C ASP A 39 -16.88 11.11 13.71
N LEU A 40 -16.23 10.40 14.65
CA LEU A 40 -16.78 10.12 15.99
C LEU A 40 -17.09 11.41 16.75
N GLN A 41 -16.13 12.32 16.82
CA GLN A 41 -16.29 13.60 17.51
C GLN A 41 -17.41 14.44 16.91
N SER A 42 -17.48 14.51 15.58
CA SER A 42 -18.54 15.24 14.88
C SER A 42 -19.92 14.66 15.19
N PHE A 43 -20.07 13.33 15.21
CA PHE A 43 -21.35 12.72 15.57
C PHE A 43 -21.76 12.97 17.02
N ALA A 44 -20.79 12.96 17.92
CA ALA A 44 -21.05 13.28 19.34
C ALA A 44 -21.49 14.74 19.51
N GLN A 45 -20.88 15.68 18.79
CA GLN A 45 -21.25 17.08 18.77
C GLN A 45 -22.65 17.31 18.15
N ASP A 46 -22.93 16.67 16.98
CA ASP A 46 -24.21 16.77 16.29
C ASP A 46 -25.37 16.28 17.19
N ASP A 47 -25.12 15.27 18.01
CA ASP A 47 -26.12 14.69 18.92
C ASP A 47 -26.08 15.33 20.32
N SER A 48 -25.20 16.33 20.56
CA SER A 48 -24.97 16.95 21.88
C SER A 48 -24.66 15.95 23.01
N VAL A 49 -23.85 14.92 22.67
CA VAL A 49 -23.43 13.86 23.59
C VAL A 49 -21.97 14.04 23.96
N ASP A 50 -21.66 13.99 25.25
CA ASP A 50 -20.27 13.95 25.73
C ASP A 50 -19.60 12.66 25.24
N LEU A 51 -18.36 12.77 24.71
CA LEU A 51 -17.59 11.64 24.20
C LEU A 51 -17.38 10.52 25.23
N LEU A 52 -17.32 10.87 26.53
CA LEU A 52 -17.18 9.90 27.62
C LEU A 52 -18.50 9.31 28.10
N LYS A 53 -19.64 9.81 27.61
CA LYS A 53 -21.00 9.34 27.92
C LYS A 53 -21.67 8.65 26.72
N VAL A 54 -20.92 8.36 25.69
CA VAL A 54 -21.41 7.65 24.50
C VAL A 54 -21.85 6.23 24.90
N THR A 55 -23.02 5.81 24.40
CA THR A 55 -23.57 4.47 24.59
C THR A 55 -23.48 3.62 23.34
N ASN A 56 -23.67 2.31 23.47
CA ASN A 56 -23.73 1.38 22.34
C ASN A 56 -24.81 1.78 21.32
N ALA A 57 -25.98 2.30 21.78
CA ALA A 57 -27.02 2.79 20.89
C ALA A 57 -26.57 3.96 20.02
N HIS A 58 -25.77 4.90 20.56
CA HIS A 58 -25.18 5.98 19.80
C HIS A 58 -24.25 5.43 18.70
N VAL A 59 -23.34 4.52 19.06
CA VAL A 59 -22.38 3.94 18.10
C VAL A 59 -23.09 3.19 16.98
N ARG A 60 -24.14 2.40 17.28
CA ARG A 60 -24.96 1.73 16.25
C ARG A 60 -25.60 2.72 15.28
N ARG A 61 -26.19 3.78 15.81
CA ARG A 61 -26.79 4.86 14.98
C ARG A 61 -25.76 5.55 14.12
N TRP A 62 -24.57 5.86 14.65
CA TRP A 62 -23.48 6.50 13.91
C TRP A 62 -22.86 5.58 12.85
N ALA A 63 -22.76 4.29 13.12
CA ALA A 63 -22.40 3.31 12.11
C ALA A 63 -23.41 3.28 10.95
N GLY A 64 -24.70 3.39 11.23
CA GLY A 64 -25.76 3.57 10.23
C GLY A 64 -25.60 4.87 9.44
N ARG A 65 -25.27 6.00 10.10
CA ARG A 65 -24.98 7.29 9.42
C ARG A 65 -23.75 7.20 8.51
N LEU A 66 -22.71 6.44 8.88
CA LEU A 66 -21.57 6.20 7.99
C LEU A 66 -22.00 5.43 6.74
N HIS A 67 -22.91 4.47 6.89
CA HIS A 67 -23.46 3.70 5.77
C HIS A 67 -24.31 4.57 4.84
N SER A 68 -25.20 5.41 5.40
CA SER A 68 -26.01 6.35 4.61
C SER A 68 -25.21 7.45 3.90
N LYS A 69 -23.95 7.70 4.34
CA LYS A 69 -22.96 8.57 3.66
C LYS A 69 -22.12 7.81 2.64
N ASP A 70 -22.56 6.67 2.13
CA ASP A 70 -21.88 5.82 1.14
C ASP A 70 -20.46 5.38 1.55
N LYS A 71 -20.15 5.31 2.84
CA LYS A 71 -18.90 4.73 3.30
C LYS A 71 -18.89 3.22 3.05
N SER A 72 -17.82 2.73 2.45
CA SER A 72 -17.69 1.29 2.20
C SER A 72 -17.68 0.48 3.50
N PRO A 73 -18.16 -0.78 3.49
CA PRO A 73 -18.11 -1.68 4.67
C PRO A 73 -16.70 -1.77 5.29
N ARG A 74 -15.66 -1.72 4.47
CA ARG A 74 -14.27 -1.70 4.94
C ARG A 74 -13.92 -0.41 5.70
N SER A 75 -14.42 0.73 5.23
CA SER A 75 -14.20 2.01 5.90
C SER A 75 -14.95 2.05 7.23
N ILE A 76 -16.18 1.54 7.28
CA ILE A 76 -16.97 1.44 8.52
C ILE A 76 -16.28 0.50 9.53
N ALA A 77 -15.81 -0.66 9.08
CA ALA A 77 -15.07 -1.59 9.93
C ALA A 77 -13.79 -0.95 10.51
N ARG A 78 -13.05 -0.16 9.71
CA ARG A 78 -11.88 0.58 10.19
C ARG A 78 -12.28 1.64 11.21
N ALA A 79 -13.34 2.42 10.95
CA ALA A 79 -13.83 3.43 11.88
C ALA A 79 -14.22 2.82 13.22
N LEU A 80 -14.98 1.73 13.22
CA LEU A 80 -15.31 1.00 14.45
C LEU A 80 -14.07 0.46 15.16
N SER A 81 -13.05 0.02 14.43
CA SER A 81 -11.78 -0.41 15.05
C SER A 81 -11.02 0.75 15.68
N ALA A 82 -10.97 1.92 15.03
CA ALA A 82 -10.35 3.12 15.59
C ALA A 82 -11.08 3.61 16.84
N TRP A 83 -12.43 3.65 16.80
CA TRP A 83 -13.27 4.04 17.94
C TRP A 83 -13.12 3.07 19.11
N ARG A 84 -13.19 1.75 18.85
CA ARG A 84 -12.97 0.72 19.87
C ARG A 84 -11.60 0.83 20.51
N GLY A 85 -10.56 1.03 19.71
CA GLY A 85 -9.21 1.21 20.21
C GLY A 85 -9.06 2.44 21.10
N TRP A 86 -9.70 3.56 20.73
CA TRP A 86 -9.68 4.78 21.52
C TRP A 86 -10.42 4.61 22.85
N TYR A 87 -11.63 4.03 22.86
CA TYR A 87 -12.38 3.79 24.10
C TYR A 87 -11.68 2.82 25.04
N ASN A 88 -11.05 1.75 24.53
CA ASN A 88 -10.22 0.86 25.35
C ASN A 88 -9.06 1.62 26.00
N TRP A 89 -8.38 2.44 25.22
CA TRP A 89 -7.27 3.24 25.72
C TRP A 89 -7.72 4.26 26.79
N VAL A 90 -8.83 4.93 26.60
CA VAL A 90 -9.40 5.85 27.61
C VAL A 90 -9.76 5.09 28.90
N THR A 91 -10.38 3.92 28.78
CA THR A 91 -10.74 3.07 29.94
C THR A 91 -9.50 2.64 30.71
N GLU A 92 -8.46 2.14 30.02
CA GLU A 92 -7.20 1.74 30.65
C GLU A 92 -6.50 2.94 31.35
N LYS A 93 -6.49 4.10 30.70
CA LYS A 93 -5.90 5.31 31.23
C LYS A 93 -6.62 5.78 32.50
N ASN A 94 -7.95 5.77 32.49
CA ASN A 94 -8.76 6.14 33.65
C ASN A 94 -8.59 5.15 34.80
N THR A 95 -8.52 3.85 34.53
CA THR A 95 -8.26 2.81 35.53
C THR A 95 -6.89 3.00 36.19
N ARG A 96 -5.83 3.27 35.40
CA ARG A 96 -4.48 3.54 35.94
C ARG A 96 -4.45 4.79 36.82
N ARG A 97 -5.11 5.89 36.40
CA ARG A 97 -5.21 7.13 37.19
C ARG A 97 -5.96 6.93 38.50
N ALA A 98 -7.10 6.23 38.44
CA ALA A 98 -7.89 5.93 39.63
C ALA A 98 -7.10 5.06 40.63
N ALA A 99 -6.39 4.05 40.18
CA ALA A 99 -5.53 3.22 41.01
C ALA A 99 -4.41 4.02 41.69
N GLN A 100 -3.80 4.98 40.98
CA GLN A 100 -2.77 5.87 41.54
C GLN A 100 -3.33 6.86 42.55
N ALA A 101 -4.59 7.27 42.39
CA ALA A 101 -5.26 8.22 43.28
C ALA A 101 -6.00 7.53 44.46
N GLY A 102 -6.01 6.20 44.54
CA GLY A 102 -6.77 5.45 45.56
C GLY A 102 -8.29 5.60 45.44
N GLN A 103 -8.80 5.95 44.25
CA GLN A 103 -10.20 6.21 43.97
C GLN A 103 -10.82 5.14 43.06
N ALA A 104 -12.11 4.88 43.18
CA ALA A 104 -12.81 4.02 42.25
C ALA A 104 -12.93 4.69 40.87
N SER A 105 -12.63 3.94 39.79
CA SER A 105 -12.76 4.44 38.41
C SER A 105 -14.26 4.62 38.05
N SER A 106 -14.69 5.85 37.82
CA SER A 106 -16.11 6.18 37.69
C SER A 106 -16.64 6.52 36.29
N GLN A 107 -15.82 6.47 35.22
CA GLN A 107 -16.23 7.16 33.99
C GLN A 107 -16.53 6.30 32.75
N LEU A 108 -16.19 5.04 32.67
CA LEU A 108 -16.57 4.16 31.57
C LEU A 108 -16.59 2.71 32.04
N ALA A 109 -17.77 2.19 32.30
CA ALA A 109 -17.96 0.81 32.79
C ALA A 109 -17.72 -0.24 31.69
N ALA A 110 -17.88 0.11 30.40
CA ALA A 110 -17.69 -0.76 29.24
C ALA A 110 -17.41 0.06 27.98
N ASN A 111 -16.73 -0.53 27.02
CA ASN A 111 -16.48 0.09 25.73
C ASN A 111 -17.79 0.17 24.89
N PRO A 112 -18.30 1.36 24.53
CA PRO A 112 -19.56 1.50 23.82
C PRO A 112 -19.55 0.91 22.40
N VAL A 113 -18.37 0.57 21.87
CA VAL A 113 -18.21 -0.01 20.52
C VAL A 113 -18.23 -1.53 20.54
N ASP A 114 -18.21 -2.15 21.75
CA ASP A 114 -18.29 -3.61 21.84
C ASP A 114 -19.62 -4.09 21.27
N ASP A 115 -19.61 -5.25 20.61
CA ASP A 115 -20.75 -5.87 19.91
C ASP A 115 -21.31 -5.08 18.71
N VAL A 116 -20.78 -3.92 18.37
CA VAL A 116 -21.14 -3.23 17.13
C VAL A 116 -20.34 -3.80 15.96
N LYS A 117 -21.04 -4.45 15.04
CA LYS A 117 -20.45 -5.08 13.86
C LYS A 117 -20.60 -4.16 12.65
N ALA A 118 -19.54 -4.11 11.84
CA ALA A 118 -19.63 -3.46 10.53
C ALA A 118 -20.56 -4.26 9.59
N PRO A 119 -21.18 -3.62 8.59
CA PRO A 119 -21.92 -4.32 7.56
C PRO A 119 -21.10 -5.44 6.93
N LYS A 120 -21.74 -6.59 6.67
CA LYS A 120 -21.08 -7.72 6.03
C LYS A 120 -20.54 -7.29 4.68
N ARG A 121 -19.26 -7.57 4.44
CA ARG A 121 -18.63 -7.36 3.14
C ARG A 121 -19.01 -8.52 2.25
N LEU A 122 -19.58 -8.24 1.09
CA LEU A 122 -19.58 -9.22 0.01
C LEU A 122 -18.11 -9.51 -0.33
N LYS A 123 -17.65 -10.72 -0.07
CA LYS A 123 -16.31 -11.16 -0.47
C LYS A 123 -16.29 -11.24 -2.00
N SER A 124 -15.99 -10.12 -2.67
CA SER A 124 -15.51 -10.24 -4.03
C SER A 124 -14.13 -10.88 -3.92
N LEU A 125 -13.96 -12.07 -4.46
CA LEU A 125 -12.63 -12.63 -4.67
C LEU A 125 -11.83 -11.58 -5.45
N PRO A 126 -10.61 -11.22 -5.02
CA PRO A 126 -9.74 -10.39 -5.85
C PRO A 126 -9.51 -11.15 -7.14
N LYS A 127 -10.08 -10.67 -8.23
CA LYS A 127 -9.89 -11.27 -9.55
C LYS A 127 -8.47 -10.92 -10.00
N ALA A 128 -7.55 -11.90 -9.97
CA ALA A 128 -6.31 -11.79 -10.71
C ALA A 128 -6.65 -11.63 -12.21
N LEU A 129 -5.86 -10.90 -12.95
CA LEU A 129 -5.91 -10.94 -14.41
C LEU A 129 -5.47 -12.34 -14.85
N SER A 130 -6.02 -12.87 -15.94
CA SER A 130 -5.41 -14.03 -16.60
C SER A 130 -4.02 -13.65 -17.16
N VAL A 131 -3.23 -14.63 -17.54
CA VAL A 131 -1.90 -14.38 -18.16
C VAL A 131 -2.08 -13.52 -19.41
N GLU A 132 -3.07 -13.86 -20.27
CA GLU A 132 -3.37 -13.13 -21.49
C GLU A 132 -3.77 -11.67 -21.22
N GLN A 133 -4.61 -11.44 -20.20
CA GLN A 133 -5.02 -10.10 -19.80
C GLN A 133 -3.86 -9.26 -19.25
N ALA A 134 -3.01 -9.87 -18.45
CA ALA A 134 -1.82 -9.20 -17.91
C ALA A 134 -0.83 -8.85 -19.02
N LEU A 135 -0.60 -9.78 -19.95
CA LEU A 135 0.25 -9.54 -21.13
C LEU A 135 -0.37 -8.51 -22.08
N ALA A 136 -1.67 -8.52 -22.31
CA ALA A 136 -2.36 -7.52 -23.13
C ALA A 136 -2.15 -6.11 -22.56
N LEU A 137 -2.24 -5.93 -21.24
CA LEU A 137 -1.99 -4.65 -20.59
C LEU A 137 -0.54 -4.17 -20.77
N VAL A 138 0.42 -5.06 -20.53
CA VAL A 138 1.84 -4.73 -20.66
C VAL A 138 2.20 -4.44 -22.12
N ASN A 139 1.76 -5.28 -23.05
CA ASN A 139 2.01 -5.11 -24.47
C ASN A 139 1.37 -3.82 -25.01
N GLN A 140 0.20 -3.43 -24.53
CA GLN A 140 -0.41 -2.15 -24.89
C GLN A 140 0.47 -0.97 -24.44
N ALA A 141 1.01 -1.03 -23.23
CA ALA A 141 1.89 0.03 -22.72
C ALA A 141 3.20 0.11 -23.51
N VAL A 142 3.81 -1.05 -23.83
CA VAL A 142 5.03 -1.13 -24.66
C VAL A 142 4.77 -0.62 -26.07
N LYS A 143 3.67 -1.03 -26.71
CA LYS A 143 3.26 -0.56 -28.03
C LYS A 143 3.11 0.97 -28.06
N GLU A 144 2.43 1.55 -27.07
CA GLU A 144 2.29 3.00 -26.98
C GLU A 144 3.65 3.71 -26.81
N ALA A 145 4.58 3.10 -26.07
CA ALA A 145 5.92 3.65 -25.91
C ALA A 145 6.74 3.61 -27.21
N GLU A 146 6.61 2.53 -27.99
CA GLU A 146 7.30 2.38 -29.29
C GLU A 146 6.73 3.34 -30.35
N GLU A 147 5.41 3.55 -30.34
CA GLU A 147 4.73 4.44 -31.31
C GLU A 147 4.97 5.92 -30.99
N LYS A 148 4.77 6.33 -29.72
CA LYS A 148 4.81 7.75 -29.32
C LYS A 148 6.20 8.24 -28.99
N LYS A 149 7.02 7.40 -28.37
CA LYS A 149 8.39 7.73 -27.91
C LYS A 149 8.45 8.98 -27.02
N ASP A 150 7.34 9.30 -26.32
CA ASP A 150 7.26 10.41 -25.39
C ASP A 150 7.54 9.96 -23.94
N LEU A 151 7.82 10.95 -23.08
CA LEU A 151 8.17 10.72 -21.68
C LEU A 151 7.09 9.94 -20.92
N ASP A 152 5.82 10.23 -21.16
CA ASP A 152 4.71 9.60 -20.45
C ASP A 152 4.56 8.14 -20.85
N SER A 153 4.62 7.82 -22.15
CA SER A 153 4.44 6.46 -22.65
C SER A 153 5.63 5.56 -22.27
N LEU A 154 6.87 6.05 -22.37
CA LEU A 154 8.06 5.30 -21.94
C LEU A 154 8.05 5.03 -20.42
N ARG A 155 7.71 6.04 -19.60
CA ARG A 155 7.56 5.86 -18.17
C ARG A 155 6.49 4.83 -17.84
N ASP A 156 5.33 4.93 -18.48
CA ASP A 156 4.19 4.08 -18.20
C ASP A 156 4.47 2.62 -18.60
N ALA A 157 5.15 2.38 -19.72
CA ALA A 157 5.60 1.06 -20.10
C ALA A 157 6.55 0.45 -19.06
N ALA A 158 7.60 1.19 -18.67
CA ALA A 158 8.53 0.75 -17.64
C ALA A 158 7.86 0.46 -16.29
N MET A 159 6.92 1.31 -15.89
CA MET A 159 6.16 1.18 -14.65
C MET A 159 5.26 -0.06 -14.65
N VAL A 160 4.50 -0.28 -15.73
CA VAL A 160 3.55 -1.40 -15.83
C VAL A 160 4.29 -2.72 -15.94
N ASP A 161 5.36 -2.74 -16.75
CA ASP A 161 6.20 -3.91 -16.93
C ASP A 161 6.87 -4.32 -15.59
N LEU A 162 7.43 -3.36 -14.86
CA LEU A 162 8.03 -3.61 -13.55
C LEU A 162 7.00 -4.09 -12.51
N LEU A 163 5.80 -3.51 -12.48
CA LEU A 163 4.73 -3.96 -11.59
C LEU A 163 4.35 -5.43 -11.83
N TYR A 164 4.27 -5.84 -13.08
CA TYR A 164 3.93 -7.22 -13.43
C TYR A 164 5.14 -8.14 -13.29
N SER A 165 6.32 -7.72 -13.66
CA SER A 165 7.55 -8.51 -13.58
C SER A 165 7.96 -8.85 -12.15
N SER A 166 7.81 -7.90 -11.21
CA SER A 166 8.34 -8.04 -9.84
C SER A 166 7.27 -8.02 -8.76
N GLY A 167 6.01 -7.92 -9.12
CA GLY A 167 4.89 -7.99 -8.18
C GLY A 167 4.93 -6.97 -7.05
N LEU A 168 5.45 -5.78 -7.29
CA LEU A 168 5.66 -4.73 -6.28
C LEU A 168 4.34 -4.20 -5.71
N ARG A 169 4.38 -3.76 -4.44
CA ARG A 169 3.33 -2.89 -3.90
C ARG A 169 3.44 -1.50 -4.51
N LEU A 170 2.32 -0.78 -4.62
CA LEU A 170 2.33 0.60 -5.15
C LEU A 170 3.30 1.51 -4.39
N SER A 171 3.36 1.40 -3.06
CA SER A 171 4.31 2.18 -2.25
C SER A 171 5.76 1.80 -2.48
N GLU A 172 6.03 0.52 -2.77
CA GLU A 172 7.38 0.03 -3.12
C GLU A 172 7.79 0.60 -4.48
N LEU A 173 6.94 0.49 -5.51
CA LEU A 173 7.19 1.09 -6.84
C LEU A 173 7.50 2.58 -6.73
N LEU A 174 6.69 3.31 -5.99
CA LEU A 174 6.86 4.76 -5.81
C LEU A 174 8.11 5.12 -4.97
N GLY A 175 8.58 4.21 -4.14
CA GLY A 175 9.77 4.38 -3.32
C GLY A 175 11.08 4.07 -4.03
N ILE A 176 11.06 3.59 -5.28
CA ILE A 176 12.27 3.22 -6.00
C ILE A 176 13.04 4.48 -6.42
N ASP A 177 14.33 4.47 -6.14
CA ASP A 177 15.32 5.43 -6.62
C ASP A 177 16.12 4.83 -7.79
N VAL A 178 16.77 5.68 -8.57
CA VAL A 178 17.58 5.23 -9.72
C VAL A 178 18.78 4.38 -9.28
N MET A 179 19.32 4.71 -8.10
CA MET A 179 20.42 3.99 -7.45
C MET A 179 20.26 4.09 -5.94
N GLN A 180 20.98 3.28 -5.19
CA GLN A 180 21.05 3.40 -3.76
C GLN A 180 21.66 4.74 -3.36
N SER A 181 20.99 5.47 -2.47
CA SER A 181 21.50 6.70 -1.86
C SER A 181 21.29 6.67 -0.36
N LYS A 182 22.27 7.18 0.37
CA LYS A 182 22.17 7.39 1.79
C LYS A 182 22.97 8.63 2.15
N ASP A 183 22.26 9.69 2.54
CA ASP A 183 22.82 10.92 3.03
C ASP A 183 22.10 11.39 4.29
N ARG A 184 22.40 12.61 4.78
CA ARG A 184 21.80 13.17 6.00
C ARG A 184 20.30 13.42 5.90
N HIS A 185 19.75 13.55 4.68
CA HIS A 185 18.38 13.97 4.43
C HIS A 185 17.56 12.89 3.73
N HIS A 186 18.22 11.89 3.12
CA HIS A 186 17.58 10.85 2.36
C HIS A 186 18.26 9.49 2.55
N GLU A 187 17.44 8.46 2.76
CA GLU A 187 17.83 7.05 2.64
C GLU A 187 16.85 6.36 1.68
N SER A 188 17.39 5.72 0.65
CA SER A 188 16.59 5.00 -0.35
C SER A 188 15.75 3.91 0.29
N ALA A 189 14.43 4.01 0.15
CA ALA A 189 13.48 2.96 0.54
C ALA A 189 13.52 1.76 -0.43
N GLY A 190 14.01 1.98 -1.64
CA GLY A 190 14.27 0.96 -2.64
C GLY A 190 15.05 1.55 -3.80
N TRP A 191 15.71 0.72 -4.58
CA TRP A 191 16.45 1.12 -5.78
C TRP A 191 16.49 -0.03 -6.79
N LEU A 192 16.87 0.29 -8.01
CA LEU A 192 17.12 -0.70 -9.05
C LEU A 192 18.62 -0.99 -9.11
N ASP A 193 18.99 -2.26 -8.99
CA ASP A 193 20.31 -2.76 -9.36
C ASP A 193 20.29 -3.11 -10.83
N TRP A 194 20.94 -2.26 -11.63
CA TRP A 194 20.93 -2.35 -13.08
C TRP A 194 21.77 -3.51 -13.61
N ASP A 195 22.83 -3.88 -12.88
CA ASP A 195 23.77 -4.93 -13.28
C ASP A 195 23.22 -6.31 -12.90
N ALA A 196 22.65 -6.44 -11.71
CA ALA A 196 22.03 -7.68 -11.26
C ALA A 196 20.62 -7.91 -11.86
N ALA A 197 20.02 -6.90 -12.52
CA ALA A 197 18.62 -6.90 -12.96
C ALA A 197 17.65 -7.22 -11.81
N GLU A 198 17.82 -6.54 -10.70
CA GLU A 198 17.02 -6.74 -9.47
C GLU A 198 16.48 -5.41 -8.93
N VAL A 199 15.30 -5.44 -8.34
CA VAL A 199 14.78 -4.33 -7.58
C VAL A 199 14.84 -4.63 -6.09
N ILE A 200 15.56 -3.79 -5.35
CA ILE A 200 15.65 -3.87 -3.89
C ILE A 200 14.55 -2.97 -3.30
N VAL A 201 13.75 -3.51 -2.40
CA VAL A 201 12.66 -2.76 -1.75
C VAL A 201 12.60 -3.00 -0.26
N LEU A 202 12.15 -1.98 0.47
CA LEU A 202 11.92 -2.03 1.90
C LEU A 202 10.52 -2.58 2.16
N GLY A 203 10.44 -3.76 2.75
CA GLY A 203 9.20 -4.41 3.13
C GLY A 203 8.61 -3.91 4.45
N LYS A 204 7.49 -4.47 4.86
CA LYS A 204 6.89 -4.21 6.17
C LYS A 204 7.86 -4.66 7.28
N GLY A 205 8.04 -3.80 8.29
CA GLY A 205 8.97 -4.07 9.41
C GLY A 205 10.43 -3.74 9.12
N GLY A 206 10.73 -2.93 8.09
CA GLY A 206 12.08 -2.44 7.81
C GLY A 206 13.02 -3.47 7.15
N LYS A 207 12.51 -4.66 6.77
CA LYS A 207 13.33 -5.69 6.11
C LYS A 207 13.42 -5.40 4.62
N ARG A 208 14.64 -5.34 4.09
CA ARG A 208 14.90 -5.25 2.65
C ARG A 208 14.76 -6.63 2.00
N ARG A 209 14.27 -6.65 0.77
CA ARG A 209 14.29 -7.82 -0.09
C ARG A 209 14.66 -7.43 -1.51
N SER A 210 15.31 -8.33 -2.22
CA SER A 210 15.52 -8.25 -3.66
C SER A 210 14.45 -9.04 -4.40
N VAL A 211 14.05 -8.54 -5.57
CA VAL A 211 13.12 -9.21 -6.47
C VAL A 211 13.68 -9.14 -7.89
N PRO A 212 13.80 -10.26 -8.61
CA PRO A 212 14.25 -10.27 -9.98
C PRO A 212 13.37 -9.42 -10.91
N VAL A 213 14.00 -8.83 -11.91
CA VAL A 213 13.33 -8.07 -12.98
C VAL A 213 13.60 -8.77 -14.31
N GLY A 214 12.54 -9.22 -14.98
CA GLY A 214 12.67 -9.92 -16.26
C GLY A 214 13.25 -9.04 -17.36
N ALA A 215 13.97 -9.66 -18.32
CA ALA A 215 14.64 -8.97 -19.40
C ALA A 215 13.76 -7.98 -20.19
N PRO A 216 12.48 -8.29 -20.54
CA PRO A 216 11.61 -7.31 -21.19
C PRO A 216 11.32 -6.08 -20.30
N ALA A 217 11.14 -6.26 -18.99
CA ALA A 217 10.94 -5.15 -18.08
C ALA A 217 12.22 -4.30 -17.93
N MET A 218 13.39 -4.93 -17.92
CA MET A 218 14.67 -4.22 -17.96
C MET A 218 14.82 -3.39 -19.24
N LYS A 219 14.41 -3.91 -20.41
CA LYS A 219 14.40 -3.16 -21.66
C LYS A 219 13.53 -1.90 -21.56
N SER A 220 12.32 -2.03 -21.04
CA SER A 220 11.40 -0.90 -20.81
C SER A 220 11.98 0.12 -19.82
N LEU A 221 12.64 -0.35 -18.75
CA LEU A 221 13.29 0.50 -17.76
C LEU A 221 14.49 1.26 -18.33
N LEU A 222 15.32 0.62 -19.16
CA LEU A 222 16.44 1.27 -19.84
C LEU A 222 15.96 2.35 -20.83
N ALA A 223 14.90 2.06 -21.60
CA ALA A 223 14.28 3.04 -22.48
C ALA A 223 13.74 4.26 -21.70
N TRP A 224 13.10 4.04 -20.56
CA TRP A 224 12.68 5.12 -19.67
C TRP A 224 13.88 5.89 -19.10
N ARG A 225 14.92 5.18 -18.63
CA ARG A 225 16.12 5.79 -18.05
C ARG A 225 16.79 6.77 -19.01
N SER A 226 16.91 6.39 -20.30
CA SER A 226 17.53 7.24 -21.31
C SER A 226 16.80 8.57 -21.53
N MET A 227 15.48 8.60 -21.30
CA MET A 227 14.63 9.79 -21.44
C MET A 227 14.38 10.53 -20.13
N ARG A 228 14.59 9.87 -18.99
CA ARG A 228 14.27 10.41 -17.66
C ARG A 228 14.99 11.74 -17.39
N ASP A 229 16.25 11.86 -17.80
CA ASP A 229 17.05 13.04 -17.51
C ASP A 229 16.64 14.26 -18.36
N SER A 230 15.84 14.07 -19.42
CA SER A 230 15.20 15.15 -20.18
C SER A 230 13.94 15.70 -19.50
N VAL A 231 13.45 15.07 -18.43
CA VAL A 231 12.31 15.59 -17.65
C VAL A 231 12.75 16.88 -16.93
N LYS A 232 11.92 17.91 -17.00
CA LYS A 232 12.16 19.19 -16.32
C LYS A 232 12.43 18.93 -14.82
N ASN A 233 13.48 19.53 -14.26
CA ASN A 233 13.91 19.39 -12.85
C ASN A 233 14.26 17.94 -12.44
N SER A 234 14.58 17.07 -13.37
CA SER A 234 14.94 15.66 -13.09
C SER A 234 16.19 15.56 -12.19
N ALA A 235 17.15 16.47 -12.34
CA ALA A 235 18.38 16.51 -11.56
C ALA A 235 18.15 16.73 -10.05
N GLU A 236 17.01 17.32 -9.66
CA GLU A 236 16.63 17.54 -8.26
C GLU A 236 16.03 16.29 -7.60
N SER A 237 15.83 15.22 -8.34
CA SER A 237 15.14 14.02 -7.85
C SER A 237 15.90 12.74 -8.18
N ILE A 238 16.15 11.94 -7.16
CA ILE A 238 16.73 10.60 -7.32
C ILE A 238 15.67 9.53 -7.62
N ALA A 239 14.37 9.88 -7.59
CA ALA A 239 13.29 8.92 -7.85
C ALA A 239 13.39 8.32 -9.26
N LEU A 240 13.18 7.01 -9.37
CA LEU A 240 13.17 6.33 -10.67
C LEU A 240 12.02 6.85 -11.54
N PHE A 241 10.81 6.94 -11.01
CA PHE A 241 9.63 7.38 -11.76
C PHE A 241 9.26 8.82 -11.42
N LEU A 242 9.27 9.68 -12.45
CA LEU A 242 9.00 11.11 -12.33
C LEU A 242 7.66 11.50 -12.98
N SER A 243 7.03 12.51 -12.42
CA SER A 243 5.97 13.27 -13.10
C SER A 243 6.60 14.22 -14.13
N THR A 244 5.78 14.80 -14.99
CA THR A 244 6.22 15.80 -15.98
C THR A 244 6.93 17.03 -15.39
N ASN A 245 6.75 17.29 -14.10
CA ASN A 245 7.39 18.38 -13.36
C ASN A 245 8.65 17.94 -12.59
N GLY A 246 9.20 16.75 -12.85
CA GLY A 246 10.41 16.23 -12.19
C GLY A 246 10.20 15.73 -10.77
N LYS A 247 9.01 15.79 -10.21
CA LYS A 247 8.71 15.26 -8.87
C LYS A 247 8.45 13.76 -8.93
N ARG A 248 8.74 13.05 -7.84
CA ARG A 248 8.37 11.64 -7.67
C ARG A 248 6.90 11.40 -8.03
N LEU A 249 6.66 10.35 -8.79
CA LEU A 249 5.31 10.01 -9.29
C LEU A 249 4.35 9.76 -8.11
N SER A 250 3.09 10.19 -8.27
CA SER A 250 2.07 10.01 -7.23
C SER A 250 1.29 8.70 -7.40
N ALA A 251 0.78 8.15 -6.28
CA ALA A 251 -0.10 6.97 -6.30
C ALA A 251 -1.34 7.18 -7.19
N ARG A 252 -1.89 8.39 -7.17
CA ARG A 252 -3.06 8.74 -7.99
C ARG A 252 -2.74 8.69 -9.48
N THR A 253 -1.55 9.17 -9.87
CA THR A 253 -1.10 9.14 -11.27
C THR A 253 -0.95 7.69 -11.74
N VAL A 254 -0.26 6.83 -10.96
CA VAL A 254 -0.09 5.40 -11.29
C VAL A 254 -1.45 4.72 -11.50
N GLN A 255 -2.39 4.93 -10.58
CA GLN A 255 -3.73 4.34 -10.68
C GLN A 255 -4.50 4.85 -11.90
N ALA A 256 -4.41 6.14 -12.22
CA ALA A 256 -5.06 6.72 -13.39
C ALA A 256 -4.46 6.16 -14.69
N ARG A 257 -3.13 6.05 -14.78
CA ARG A 257 -2.45 5.51 -15.97
C ARG A 257 -2.78 4.05 -16.19
N LEU A 258 -2.73 3.21 -15.15
CA LEU A 258 -3.15 1.80 -15.24
C LEU A 258 -4.59 1.65 -15.70
N ARG A 259 -5.51 2.49 -15.21
CA ARG A 259 -6.91 2.48 -15.65
C ARG A 259 -7.04 2.81 -17.13
N THR A 260 -6.35 3.86 -17.58
CA THR A 260 -6.38 4.28 -19.00
C THR A 260 -5.81 3.20 -19.91
N LEU A 261 -4.68 2.60 -19.55
CA LEU A 261 -4.05 1.51 -20.31
C LEU A 261 -4.94 0.26 -20.36
N ALA A 262 -5.60 -0.09 -19.24
CA ALA A 262 -6.53 -1.23 -19.20
C ALA A 262 -7.71 -1.04 -20.17
N ILE A 263 -8.27 0.16 -20.24
CA ILE A 263 -9.35 0.49 -21.20
C ILE A 263 -8.83 0.35 -22.64
N ARG A 264 -7.64 0.88 -22.95
CA ARG A 264 -7.04 0.81 -24.28
C ARG A 264 -6.62 -0.61 -24.68
N ALA A 265 -6.26 -1.44 -23.71
CA ALA A 265 -5.99 -2.86 -23.91
C ALA A 265 -7.28 -3.71 -24.04
N GLY A 266 -8.46 -3.09 -24.02
CA GLY A 266 -9.75 -3.80 -24.13
C GLY A 266 -10.09 -4.68 -22.92
N LEU A 267 -9.53 -4.39 -21.74
CA LEU A 267 -9.78 -5.21 -20.56
C LEU A 267 -11.14 -4.91 -19.93
N PRO A 268 -11.94 -5.93 -19.58
CA PRO A 268 -13.31 -5.76 -19.08
C PRO A 268 -13.38 -5.30 -17.62
N THR A 269 -12.25 -4.97 -17.01
CA THR A 269 -12.16 -4.65 -15.59
C THR A 269 -11.20 -3.49 -15.32
N HIS A 270 -11.45 -2.77 -14.23
CA HIS A 270 -10.54 -1.73 -13.78
C HIS A 270 -9.30 -2.33 -13.13
N VAL A 271 -8.15 -2.18 -13.79
CA VAL A 271 -6.88 -2.66 -13.27
C VAL A 271 -6.31 -1.67 -12.25
N HIS A 272 -5.75 -2.21 -11.17
CA HIS A 272 -5.07 -1.45 -10.13
C HIS A 272 -3.81 -2.19 -9.63
N PRO A 273 -2.86 -1.52 -8.97
CA PRO A 273 -1.56 -2.13 -8.60
C PRO A 273 -1.66 -3.42 -7.79
N HIS A 274 -2.64 -3.53 -6.88
CA HIS A 274 -2.84 -4.78 -6.12
C HIS A 274 -3.29 -5.96 -7.00
N MET A 275 -4.04 -5.68 -8.06
CA MET A 275 -4.45 -6.70 -9.02
C MET A 275 -3.23 -7.19 -9.81
N MET A 276 -2.34 -6.29 -10.26
CA MET A 276 -1.09 -6.66 -10.94
C MET A 276 -0.21 -7.56 -10.05
N ARG A 277 -0.03 -7.18 -8.78
CA ARG A 277 0.72 -7.98 -7.82
C ARG A 277 0.05 -9.34 -7.56
N HIS A 278 -1.28 -9.41 -7.49
CA HIS A 278 -1.99 -10.67 -7.29
C HIS A 278 -1.85 -11.58 -8.53
N SER A 279 -1.90 -11.00 -9.73
CA SER A 279 -1.66 -11.72 -10.98
C SER A 279 -0.24 -12.28 -11.04
N PHE A 280 0.78 -11.46 -10.72
CA PHE A 280 2.16 -11.93 -10.57
C PHE A 280 2.25 -13.14 -9.64
N ALA A 281 1.71 -13.01 -8.41
CA ALA A 281 1.73 -14.07 -7.42
C ALA A 281 1.09 -15.38 -7.92
N SER A 282 -0.09 -15.26 -8.53
CA SER A 282 -0.83 -16.42 -9.05
C SER A 282 -0.11 -17.08 -10.22
N HIS A 283 0.41 -16.29 -11.16
CA HIS A 283 1.08 -16.82 -12.35
C HIS A 283 2.42 -17.48 -12.02
N VAL A 284 3.23 -16.85 -11.15
CA VAL A 284 4.49 -17.46 -10.70
C VAL A 284 4.22 -18.73 -9.91
N LEU A 285 3.22 -18.72 -9.01
CA LEU A 285 2.86 -19.92 -8.22
C LEU A 285 2.37 -21.07 -9.11
N GLN A 286 1.51 -20.78 -10.09
CA GLN A 286 1.00 -21.80 -11.03
C GLN A 286 2.11 -22.44 -11.85
N SER A 287 3.13 -21.67 -12.21
CA SER A 287 4.21 -22.14 -13.09
C SER A 287 5.39 -22.74 -12.32
N SER A 288 5.73 -22.21 -11.12
CA SER A 288 6.85 -22.71 -10.31
C SER A 288 6.46 -23.83 -9.35
N GLN A 289 5.19 -23.86 -8.93
CA GLN A 289 4.68 -24.66 -7.82
C GLN A 289 5.42 -24.42 -6.49
N ASP A 290 6.21 -23.37 -6.40
CA ASP A 290 7.01 -23.00 -5.24
C ASP A 290 6.37 -21.85 -4.47
N LEU A 291 5.50 -22.21 -3.53
CA LEU A 291 4.82 -21.23 -2.67
C LEU A 291 5.82 -20.42 -1.83
N ARG A 292 6.94 -21.03 -1.43
CA ARG A 292 7.94 -20.36 -0.58
C ARG A 292 8.67 -19.27 -1.35
N ALA A 293 9.16 -19.56 -2.55
CA ALA A 293 9.78 -18.57 -3.42
C ALA A 293 8.84 -17.38 -3.71
N VAL A 294 7.55 -17.66 -4.01
CA VAL A 294 6.56 -16.60 -4.22
C VAL A 294 6.33 -15.76 -2.97
N GLN A 295 6.25 -16.38 -1.78
CA GLN A 295 6.09 -15.64 -0.52
C GLN A 295 7.29 -14.74 -0.22
N GLU A 296 8.50 -15.21 -0.47
CA GLU A 296 9.75 -14.45 -0.30
C GLU A 296 9.81 -13.27 -1.27
N MET A 297 9.55 -13.47 -2.56
CA MET A 297 9.45 -12.39 -3.56
C MET A 297 8.42 -11.32 -3.16
N LEU A 298 7.31 -11.74 -2.60
CA LEU A 298 6.24 -10.84 -2.17
C LEU A 298 6.51 -10.19 -0.81
N GLY A 299 7.40 -10.72 0.02
CA GLY A 299 7.68 -10.23 1.37
C GLY A 299 6.44 -10.36 2.27
N HIS A 300 5.83 -11.54 2.33
CA HIS A 300 4.75 -11.85 3.26
C HIS A 300 5.34 -12.20 4.62
N ALA A 301 5.03 -11.41 5.65
CA ALA A 301 5.59 -11.48 7.00
C ALA A 301 5.07 -12.65 7.86
N SER A 302 4.43 -13.66 7.29
CA SER A 302 3.86 -14.78 8.02
C SER A 302 4.53 -16.09 7.67
N ILE A 303 5.65 -16.33 8.23
CA ILE A 303 6.12 -17.60 8.83
C ILE A 303 7.42 -17.23 9.60
N ALA A 304 7.44 -17.59 10.88
CA ALA A 304 8.55 -17.32 11.78
C ALA A 304 9.83 -17.96 11.27
N SER A 305 10.78 -17.17 10.84
CA SER A 305 12.20 -17.34 11.14
C SER A 305 13.03 -16.24 10.46
N THR A 306 13.90 -15.66 11.23
CA THR A 306 14.98 -14.78 10.79
C THR A 306 15.96 -15.65 10.00
N GLN A 307 15.79 -15.74 8.68
CA GLN A 307 16.81 -16.28 7.80
C GLN A 307 17.55 -15.11 7.17
N ILE A 308 18.86 -15.09 7.38
CA ILE A 308 19.80 -14.24 6.68
C ILE A 308 19.81 -14.77 5.24
N TYR A 309 19.38 -13.94 4.28
CA TYR A 309 19.42 -14.28 2.86
C TYR A 309 20.87 -14.49 2.43
N THR A 310 21.18 -15.67 1.93
CA THR A 310 22.46 -15.97 1.31
C THR A 310 22.37 -15.79 -0.21
N SER A 311 23.51 -15.63 -0.89
CA SER A 311 23.56 -15.57 -2.36
C SER A 311 22.90 -16.77 -3.06
N LEU A 312 22.86 -17.93 -2.40
CA LEU A 312 22.18 -19.15 -2.86
C LEU A 312 20.64 -18.98 -2.92
N ASP A 313 20.06 -18.24 -1.97
CA ASP A 313 18.61 -17.99 -1.95
C ASP A 313 18.19 -17.13 -3.13
N PHE A 314 19.03 -16.14 -3.52
CA PHE A 314 18.76 -15.28 -4.69
C PHE A 314 18.85 -16.05 -6.02
N GLN A 315 19.82 -16.95 -6.16
CA GLN A 315 19.91 -17.79 -7.36
C GLN A 315 18.69 -18.71 -7.51
N HIS A 316 18.18 -19.27 -6.42
CA HIS A 316 16.96 -20.07 -6.42
C HIS A 316 15.72 -19.24 -6.81
N LEU A 317 15.60 -18.02 -6.28
CA LEU A 317 14.50 -17.11 -6.62
C LEU A 317 14.56 -16.70 -8.10
N ALA A 318 15.73 -16.38 -8.63
CA ALA A 318 15.94 -16.04 -10.05
C ALA A 318 15.58 -17.23 -10.95
N GLN A 319 16.01 -18.45 -10.60
CA GLN A 319 15.67 -19.66 -11.35
C GLN A 319 14.17 -19.98 -11.32
N ALA A 320 13.52 -19.81 -10.16
CA ALA A 320 12.08 -19.99 -10.04
C ALA A 320 11.32 -18.95 -10.89
N TYR A 321 11.81 -17.70 -10.92
CA TYR A 321 11.28 -16.64 -11.76
C TYR A 321 11.43 -16.96 -13.25
N ASP A 322 12.65 -17.30 -13.70
CA ASP A 322 12.96 -17.59 -15.09
C ASP A 322 12.16 -18.78 -15.64
N LYS A 323 11.94 -19.79 -14.82
CA LYS A 323 11.14 -20.96 -15.19
C LYS A 323 9.63 -20.66 -15.26
N ALA A 324 9.17 -19.74 -14.45
CA ALA A 324 7.76 -19.61 -14.12
C ALA A 324 7.09 -18.35 -14.67
N HIS A 325 7.78 -17.22 -14.72
CA HIS A 325 7.12 -15.97 -15.08
C HIS A 325 6.98 -15.79 -16.59
N PRO A 326 5.78 -15.43 -17.11
CA PRO A 326 5.54 -15.28 -18.55
C PRO A 326 6.47 -14.26 -19.23
N ARG A 327 6.87 -13.20 -18.53
CA ARG A 327 7.80 -12.17 -19.04
C ARG A 327 9.27 -12.60 -19.04
N ALA A 328 9.68 -13.58 -18.25
CA ALA A 328 11.02 -14.13 -18.34
C ALA A 328 11.21 -14.97 -19.60
N LYS A 329 10.16 -15.65 -20.06
CA LYS A 329 10.18 -16.52 -21.24
C LYS A 329 10.15 -15.75 -22.57
N ALA A 330 9.59 -14.54 -22.59
CA ALA A 330 9.44 -13.75 -23.83
C ALA A 330 10.77 -13.21 -24.42
N GLY A 331 11.89 -13.36 -23.72
CA GLY A 331 13.23 -12.93 -24.18
C GLY A 331 14.10 -14.03 -24.79
N LYS A 332 13.60 -15.26 -24.93
CA LYS A 332 14.34 -16.43 -25.45
C LYS A 332 13.85 -16.91 -26.82
N ALA A 333 12.99 -16.15 -27.50
CA ALA A 333 12.52 -16.43 -28.87
C ALA A 333 13.18 -15.50 -29.87
#